data_fbf9a463b5f76d860c0fb15368013d95
#
_entry.id   fbf9a463b5f76d860c0fb15368013d95
#
_cell.length_a   1.000
_cell.length_b   1.000
_cell.length_c   1.000
_cell.angle_alpha   90.00
_cell.angle_beta   90.00
_cell.angle_gamma   90.00
#
_symmetry.space_group_name_H-M   'P 1'
#
loop_
_entity.id
_entity.type
_entity.pdbx_description
1 polymer ?
#
loop_
_entity_poly.entity_id
_entity_poly.type
_entity_poly.pdbx_seq_one_letter_code
_entity_poly.pdbx_strand_id
1 'polypeptide(L)'
;MFAEAEIVSGSDMLVRSAEAVREAYADTDLDLREAINRGENPIIDISVSFDGTWQKRGFTSLYGVGICIDVLTGYVVDYAVLSKYCHACKLQEAKNLPEAELVAWREEHAADCCRNHHQSSKSMEQEAAKIMWQRSVEKFSFPYVEMLSDGDSAAYKAVCDIAPYGEKVINKLECVNHAHKRMGTALRKLAKEERLGRRGVGRLTENKCDSLQNFYRGAILNNIPNMDKMRSAVWASLFH
;
A
#
# COMPACT_ATOMS: atom_id res chain seq x y z
N MET A 1 -1.69 -28.53 -9.23
CA MET A 1 -1.56 -29.08 -7.86
C MET A 1 -0.86 -28.12 -6.90
N PHE A 2 0.38 -27.67 -7.12
CA PHE A 2 1.04 -26.71 -6.20
C PHE A 2 0.38 -25.31 -6.18
N ALA A 3 0.00 -24.77 -7.33
CA ALA A 3 -0.64 -23.46 -7.41
C ALA A 3 -2.02 -23.42 -6.74
N GLU A 4 -2.80 -24.48 -6.84
CA GLU A 4 -4.11 -24.59 -6.16
C GLU A 4 -3.95 -24.68 -4.64
N ALA A 5 -2.96 -25.40 -4.14
CA ALA A 5 -2.69 -25.49 -2.71
C ALA A 5 -2.22 -24.15 -2.12
N GLU A 6 -1.43 -23.36 -2.85
CA GLU A 6 -1.02 -22.02 -2.45
C GLU A 6 -2.19 -21.04 -2.43
N ILE A 7 -3.08 -21.10 -3.40
CA ILE A 7 -4.28 -20.24 -3.46
C ILE A 7 -5.22 -20.56 -2.29
N VAL A 8 -5.48 -21.82 -2.01
CA VAL A 8 -6.33 -22.24 -0.88
C VAL A 8 -5.72 -21.80 0.44
N SER A 9 -4.41 -22.02 0.64
CA SER A 9 -3.69 -21.59 1.85
C SER A 9 -3.71 -20.07 2.05
N GLY A 10 -3.56 -19.28 0.97
CA GLY A 10 -3.63 -17.83 1.01
C GLY A 10 -5.02 -17.31 1.36
N SER A 11 -6.08 -17.92 0.82
CA SER A 11 -7.47 -17.56 1.13
C SER A 11 -7.81 -17.86 2.58
N ASP A 12 -7.44 -19.04 3.10
CA ASP A 12 -7.69 -19.42 4.49
C ASP A 12 -6.97 -18.48 5.47
N MET A 13 -5.76 -18.06 5.12
CA MET A 13 -5.01 -17.10 5.94
C MET A 13 -5.69 -15.74 5.99
N LEU A 14 -6.23 -15.24 4.87
CA LEU A 14 -6.96 -13.97 4.85
C LEU A 14 -8.26 -14.05 5.67
N VAL A 15 -8.98 -15.18 5.62
CA VAL A 15 -10.18 -15.38 6.44
C VAL A 15 -9.84 -15.30 7.92
N ARG A 16 -8.82 -16.03 8.37
CA ARG A 16 -8.34 -15.98 9.78
C ARG A 16 -7.87 -14.59 10.18
N SER A 17 -7.17 -13.89 9.29
CA SER A 17 -6.75 -12.50 9.54
C SER A 17 -7.96 -11.58 9.70
N ALA A 18 -8.97 -11.72 8.84
CA ALA A 18 -10.19 -10.92 8.94
C ALA A 18 -10.97 -11.20 10.23
N GLU A 19 -11.04 -12.45 10.68
CA GLU A 19 -11.63 -12.82 11.97
C GLU A 19 -10.88 -12.17 13.14
N ALA A 20 -9.55 -12.26 13.16
CA ALA A 20 -8.72 -11.66 14.21
C ALA A 20 -8.82 -10.11 14.22
N VAL A 21 -8.90 -9.47 13.06
CA VAL A 21 -9.16 -8.03 12.93
C VAL A 21 -10.52 -7.69 13.52
N ARG A 22 -11.57 -8.42 13.16
CA ARG A 22 -12.94 -8.23 13.66
C ARG A 22 -13.01 -8.33 15.17
N GLU A 23 -12.35 -9.32 15.76
CA GLU A 23 -12.27 -9.48 17.21
C GLU A 23 -11.57 -8.30 17.88
N ALA A 24 -10.44 -7.85 17.34
CA ALA A 24 -9.68 -6.73 17.88
C ALA A 24 -10.48 -5.41 17.88
N TYR A 25 -11.26 -5.15 16.81
CA TYR A 25 -12.13 -3.98 16.78
C TYR A 25 -13.31 -4.12 17.75
N ALA A 26 -13.88 -5.32 17.89
CA ALA A 26 -14.92 -5.60 18.86
C ALA A 26 -14.45 -5.45 20.34
N ASP A 27 -13.16 -5.60 20.63
CA ASP A 27 -12.61 -5.33 21.95
C ASP A 27 -12.68 -3.86 22.36
N THR A 28 -12.77 -2.97 21.38
CA THR A 28 -12.82 -1.52 21.59
C THR A 28 -14.21 -0.91 21.45
N ASP A 29 -15.21 -1.69 20.97
CA ASP A 29 -16.57 -1.23 20.68
C ASP A 29 -17.59 -2.27 21.18
N LEU A 30 -18.36 -1.89 22.21
CA LEU A 30 -19.34 -2.78 22.85
C LEU A 30 -20.52 -3.13 21.92
N ASP A 31 -21.00 -2.17 21.14
CA ASP A 31 -22.12 -2.39 20.20
C ASP A 31 -21.72 -3.38 19.11
N LEU A 32 -20.48 -3.24 18.63
CA LEU A 32 -19.88 -4.16 17.64
C LEU A 32 -19.73 -5.57 18.25
N ARG A 33 -19.25 -5.66 19.50
CA ARG A 33 -19.13 -6.92 20.24
C ARG A 33 -20.49 -7.62 20.39
N GLU A 34 -21.53 -6.87 20.74
CA GLU A 34 -22.87 -7.43 20.89
C GLU A 34 -23.44 -7.93 19.55
N ALA A 35 -23.22 -7.18 18.45
CA ALA A 35 -23.64 -7.60 17.11
C ALA A 35 -22.98 -8.92 16.70
N ILE A 36 -21.67 -9.04 16.90
CA ILE A 36 -20.92 -10.29 16.63
C ILE A 36 -21.44 -11.44 17.49
N ASN A 37 -21.69 -11.23 18.78
CA ASN A 37 -22.23 -12.25 19.67
C ASN A 37 -23.63 -12.73 19.28
N ARG A 38 -24.40 -11.89 18.58
CA ARG A 38 -25.70 -12.28 18.00
C ARG A 38 -25.55 -13.06 16.67
N GLY A 39 -24.30 -13.28 16.21
CA GLY A 39 -24.02 -13.95 14.92
C GLY A 39 -24.16 -13.05 13.70
N GLU A 40 -24.23 -11.73 13.90
CA GLU A 40 -24.26 -10.75 12.82
C GLU A 40 -22.85 -10.57 12.21
N ASN A 41 -22.79 -10.13 10.94
CA ASN A 41 -21.53 -9.76 10.28
C ASN A 41 -21.52 -8.25 9.99
N PRO A 42 -21.28 -7.42 11.02
CA PRO A 42 -21.32 -5.97 10.88
C PRO A 42 -20.20 -5.47 9.95
N ILE A 43 -20.51 -4.37 9.25
CA ILE A 43 -19.51 -3.64 8.45
C ILE A 43 -18.65 -2.83 9.41
N ILE A 44 -17.33 -3.01 9.34
CA ILE A 44 -16.34 -2.36 10.21
C ILE A 44 -15.42 -1.50 9.39
N ASP A 45 -15.42 -0.20 9.64
CA ASP A 45 -14.48 0.73 9.05
C ASP A 45 -13.07 0.49 9.61
N ILE A 46 -12.10 0.19 8.76
CA ILE A 46 -10.73 -0.05 9.19
C ILE A 46 -9.73 0.88 8.51
N SER A 47 -8.60 1.10 9.20
CA SER A 47 -7.44 1.82 8.68
C SER A 47 -6.43 0.82 8.14
N VAL A 48 -6.01 0.96 6.89
CA VAL A 48 -5.04 0.04 6.29
C VAL A 48 -3.76 0.73 5.85
N SER A 49 -2.64 0.06 6.05
CA SER A 49 -1.38 0.38 5.38
C SER A 49 -1.32 -0.35 4.06
N PHE A 50 -1.15 0.40 2.98
CA PHE A 50 -1.03 -0.13 1.63
C PHE A 50 0.36 0.10 1.07
N ASP A 51 0.96 -0.95 0.52
CA ASP A 51 2.24 -0.89 -0.19
C ASP A 51 2.26 -1.88 -1.36
N GLY A 52 3.08 -1.56 -2.38
CA GLY A 52 3.32 -2.40 -3.53
C GLY A 52 4.74 -2.93 -3.58
N THR A 53 4.91 -4.18 -3.97
CA THR A 53 6.22 -4.78 -4.20
C THR A 53 6.33 -5.39 -5.59
N TRP A 54 7.54 -5.42 -6.15
CA TRP A 54 7.81 -5.92 -7.50
C TRP A 54 8.95 -6.92 -7.49
N GLN A 55 8.84 -7.94 -8.33
CA GLN A 55 9.90 -8.91 -8.52
C GLN A 55 11.25 -8.29 -8.94
N LYS A 56 11.19 -7.21 -9.74
CA LYS A 56 12.38 -6.49 -10.24
C LYS A 56 12.23 -4.99 -10.05
N ARG A 57 13.33 -4.31 -9.74
CA ARG A 57 13.39 -2.85 -9.71
C ARG A 57 13.42 -2.26 -11.12
N GLY A 58 13.13 -0.96 -11.27
CA GLY A 58 13.32 -0.20 -12.50
C GLY A 58 12.18 -0.30 -13.51
N PHE A 59 10.95 -0.50 -13.05
CA PHE A 59 9.72 -0.48 -13.88
C PHE A 59 9.63 -1.56 -14.98
N THR A 60 10.49 -2.58 -14.93
CA THR A 60 10.54 -3.68 -15.90
C THR A 60 9.97 -4.98 -15.34
N SER A 61 9.39 -4.96 -14.15
CA SER A 61 8.85 -6.15 -13.50
C SER A 61 7.67 -6.72 -14.30
N LEU A 62 7.64 -8.04 -14.39
CA LEU A 62 6.52 -8.79 -14.97
C LEU A 62 5.45 -9.11 -13.92
N TYR A 63 5.81 -9.06 -12.65
CA TYR A 63 4.93 -9.35 -11.53
C TYR A 63 5.00 -8.21 -10.51
N GLY A 64 3.83 -7.90 -9.93
CA GLY A 64 3.68 -6.97 -8.82
C GLY A 64 2.67 -7.52 -7.83
N VAL A 65 2.86 -7.20 -6.56
CA VAL A 65 1.93 -7.57 -5.48
C VAL A 65 1.60 -6.32 -4.70
N GLY A 66 0.32 -5.99 -4.59
CA GLY A 66 -0.18 -5.00 -3.63
C GLY A 66 -0.66 -5.71 -2.38
N ILE A 67 -0.42 -5.12 -1.21
CA ILE A 67 -0.75 -5.69 0.09
C ILE A 67 -1.44 -4.63 0.94
N CYS A 68 -2.55 -5.00 1.57
CA CYS A 68 -3.22 -4.23 2.63
C CYS A 68 -2.98 -4.89 3.99
N ILE A 69 -2.51 -4.09 4.93
CA ILE A 69 -2.27 -4.50 6.32
C ILE A 69 -3.14 -3.63 7.21
N ASP A 70 -3.96 -4.23 8.08
CA ASP A 70 -4.71 -3.47 9.08
C ASP A 70 -3.77 -2.77 10.06
N VAL A 71 -4.00 -1.48 10.29
CA VAL A 71 -3.10 -0.64 11.12
C VAL A 71 -3.19 -1.00 12.60
N LEU A 72 -4.37 -1.42 13.07
CA LEU A 72 -4.61 -1.75 14.47
C LEU A 72 -3.91 -3.06 14.88
N THR A 73 -4.06 -4.09 14.05
CA THR A 73 -3.60 -5.44 14.39
C THR A 73 -2.27 -5.82 13.76
N GLY A 74 -1.90 -5.17 12.65
CA GLY A 74 -0.74 -5.54 11.84
C GLY A 74 -0.96 -6.78 10.98
N TYR A 75 -2.18 -7.32 10.89
CA TYR A 75 -2.49 -8.46 10.02
C TYR A 75 -2.69 -8.06 8.58
N VAL A 76 -2.27 -8.93 7.66
CA VAL A 76 -2.58 -8.79 6.24
C VAL A 76 -4.06 -9.09 6.03
N VAL A 77 -4.82 -8.10 5.58
CA VAL A 77 -6.26 -8.21 5.34
C VAL A 77 -6.61 -8.49 3.88
N ASP A 78 -5.76 -8.08 2.95
CA ASP A 78 -5.92 -8.41 1.54
C ASP A 78 -4.60 -8.28 0.78
N TYR A 79 -4.50 -8.97 -0.36
CA TYR A 79 -3.41 -8.80 -1.33
C TYR A 79 -3.91 -9.03 -2.74
N ALA A 80 -3.28 -8.36 -3.71
CA ALA A 80 -3.56 -8.57 -5.13
C ALA A 80 -2.26 -8.83 -5.89
N VAL A 81 -2.23 -9.92 -6.64
CA VAL A 81 -1.10 -10.30 -7.51
C VAL A 81 -1.41 -9.89 -8.94
N LEU A 82 -0.56 -9.06 -9.51
CA LEU A 82 -0.66 -8.62 -10.89
C LEU A 82 0.48 -9.19 -11.73
N SER A 83 0.12 -9.71 -12.90
CA SER A 83 1.04 -10.34 -13.84
C SER A 83 0.86 -9.79 -15.25
N LYS A 84 1.98 -9.41 -15.85
CA LYS A 84 2.08 -9.09 -17.30
C LYS A 84 2.51 -10.32 -18.11
N TYR A 85 2.77 -11.43 -17.45
CA TYR A 85 3.34 -12.62 -18.05
C TYR A 85 2.41 -13.81 -17.94
N CYS A 86 2.25 -14.51 -19.06
CA CYS A 86 1.68 -15.83 -19.11
C CYS A 86 2.58 -16.68 -20.01
N HIS A 87 3.03 -17.81 -19.49
CA HIS A 87 3.93 -18.70 -20.22
C HIS A 87 3.27 -19.26 -21.49
N ALA A 88 2.01 -19.69 -21.40
CA ALA A 88 1.26 -20.21 -22.52
C ALA A 88 1.07 -19.15 -23.62
N CYS A 89 0.71 -17.91 -23.24
CA CYS A 89 0.62 -16.79 -24.18
C CYS A 89 1.95 -16.57 -24.92
N LYS A 90 3.07 -16.57 -24.19
CA LYS A 90 4.40 -16.36 -24.78
C LYS A 90 4.79 -17.46 -25.76
N LEU A 91 4.49 -18.72 -25.43
CA LEU A 91 4.74 -19.84 -26.33
C LEU A 91 3.90 -19.77 -27.59
N GLN A 92 2.64 -19.36 -27.47
CA GLN A 92 1.75 -19.24 -28.61
C GLN A 92 2.13 -18.07 -29.51
N GLU A 93 2.49 -16.92 -28.92
CA GLU A 93 2.99 -15.75 -29.66
C GLU A 93 4.28 -16.09 -30.45
N ALA A 94 5.13 -16.96 -29.93
CA ALA A 94 6.38 -17.37 -30.59
C ALA A 94 6.17 -18.28 -31.83
N LYS A 95 4.98 -18.86 -32.01
CA LYS A 95 4.66 -19.72 -33.18
C LYS A 95 4.37 -18.95 -34.44
N ASN A 96 4.27 -17.61 -34.40
CA ASN A 96 3.96 -16.73 -35.52
C ASN A 96 2.72 -17.17 -36.31
N LEU A 97 1.66 -17.56 -35.59
CA LEU A 97 0.38 -17.97 -36.19
C LEU A 97 -0.33 -16.79 -36.85
N PRO A 98 -1.23 -17.05 -37.82
CA PRO A 98 -2.14 -16.04 -38.33
C PRO A 98 -2.91 -15.36 -37.21
N GLU A 99 -3.16 -14.04 -37.31
CA GLU A 99 -3.81 -13.27 -36.25
C GLU A 99 -5.19 -13.84 -35.86
N ALA A 100 -5.96 -14.34 -36.82
CA ALA A 100 -7.26 -14.95 -36.54
C ALA A 100 -7.17 -16.20 -35.64
N GLU A 101 -6.16 -17.05 -35.85
CA GLU A 101 -5.92 -18.24 -35.02
C GLU A 101 -5.42 -17.85 -33.63
N LEU A 102 -4.61 -16.81 -33.55
CA LEU A 102 -4.11 -16.28 -32.28
C LEU A 102 -5.22 -15.67 -31.44
N VAL A 103 -6.17 -14.96 -32.06
CA VAL A 103 -7.34 -14.38 -31.40
C VAL A 103 -8.24 -15.51 -30.87
N ALA A 104 -8.60 -16.49 -31.68
CA ALA A 104 -9.41 -17.63 -31.25
C ALA A 104 -8.76 -18.40 -30.08
N TRP A 105 -7.46 -18.62 -30.13
CA TRP A 105 -6.72 -19.25 -29.04
C TRP A 105 -6.73 -18.41 -27.77
N ARG A 106 -6.60 -17.07 -27.87
CA ARG A 106 -6.66 -16.17 -26.71
C ARG A 106 -8.02 -16.20 -26.01
N GLU A 107 -9.10 -16.30 -26.79
CA GLU A 107 -10.45 -16.43 -26.25
C GLU A 107 -10.63 -17.72 -25.45
N GLU A 108 -10.17 -18.85 -26.00
CA GLU A 108 -10.18 -20.15 -25.30
C GLU A 108 -9.29 -20.14 -24.03
N HIS A 109 -8.11 -19.52 -24.11
CA HIS A 109 -7.15 -19.45 -23.01
C HIS A 109 -7.50 -18.43 -21.95
N ALA A 110 -8.47 -17.56 -22.16
CA ALA A 110 -8.74 -16.39 -21.30
C ALA A 110 -9.01 -16.78 -19.83
N ALA A 111 -9.71 -17.91 -19.60
CA ALA A 111 -10.05 -18.40 -18.26
C ALA A 111 -8.80 -18.87 -17.47
N ASP A 112 -7.79 -19.42 -18.18
CA ASP A 112 -6.57 -19.98 -17.59
C ASP A 112 -5.38 -19.02 -17.68
N CYS A 113 -5.58 -17.82 -18.21
CA CYS A 113 -4.53 -16.86 -18.47
C CYS A 113 -4.02 -16.21 -17.19
N CYS A 114 -2.74 -16.40 -16.89
CA CYS A 114 -2.09 -15.73 -15.74
C CYS A 114 -1.79 -14.24 -16.00
N ARG A 115 -1.95 -13.74 -17.23
CA ARG A 115 -1.73 -12.31 -17.57
C ARG A 115 -3.00 -11.53 -17.25
N ASN A 116 -3.01 -10.87 -16.10
CA ASN A 116 -4.13 -10.07 -15.62
C ASN A 116 -3.85 -8.54 -15.60
N HIS A 117 -2.66 -8.12 -16.10
CA HIS A 117 -2.29 -6.71 -16.21
C HIS A 117 -1.61 -6.44 -17.57
N HIS A 118 -2.12 -5.46 -18.32
CA HIS A 118 -1.66 -5.14 -19.67
C HIS A 118 -0.90 -3.82 -19.79
N GLN A 119 -0.93 -3.02 -18.72
CA GLN A 119 -0.30 -1.71 -18.68
C GLN A 119 1.17 -1.76 -18.20
N SER A 120 1.73 -0.61 -17.85
CA SER A 120 3.10 -0.51 -17.34
C SER A 120 3.23 -1.17 -15.96
N SER A 121 4.44 -1.58 -15.58
CA SER A 121 4.69 -2.07 -14.22
C SER A 121 4.44 -1.00 -13.15
N LYS A 122 4.54 0.29 -13.51
CA LYS A 122 4.24 1.41 -12.61
C LYS A 122 2.75 1.50 -12.26
N SER A 123 1.85 1.08 -13.15
CA SER A 123 0.40 1.11 -12.89
C SER A 123 -0.11 -0.10 -12.11
N MET A 124 0.72 -1.12 -11.88
CA MET A 124 0.32 -2.31 -11.10
C MET A 124 -0.12 -1.96 -9.68
N GLU A 125 0.58 -1.05 -9.01
CA GLU A 125 0.24 -0.62 -7.65
C GLU A 125 -1.14 0.04 -7.59
N GLN A 126 -1.42 0.93 -8.54
CA GLN A 126 -2.72 1.59 -8.65
C GLN A 126 -3.85 0.58 -8.93
N GLU A 127 -3.59 -0.38 -9.81
CA GLU A 127 -4.56 -1.41 -10.16
C GLU A 127 -4.80 -2.38 -8.99
N ALA A 128 -3.75 -2.79 -8.28
CA ALA A 128 -3.86 -3.59 -7.08
C ALA A 128 -4.71 -2.89 -6.00
N ALA A 129 -4.47 -1.60 -5.77
CA ALA A 129 -5.26 -0.81 -4.83
C ALA A 129 -6.74 -0.77 -5.24
N LYS A 130 -7.05 -0.46 -6.50
CA LYS A 130 -8.45 -0.45 -6.99
C LYS A 130 -9.15 -1.79 -6.75
N ILE A 131 -8.51 -2.90 -7.15
CA ILE A 131 -9.06 -4.24 -6.98
C ILE A 131 -9.39 -4.53 -5.52
N MET A 132 -8.47 -4.23 -4.60
CA MET A 132 -8.67 -4.53 -3.18
C MET A 132 -9.75 -3.65 -2.55
N TRP A 133 -9.79 -2.35 -2.84
CA TRP A 133 -10.83 -1.45 -2.33
C TRP A 133 -12.22 -1.81 -2.85
N GLN A 134 -12.35 -2.17 -4.13
CA GLN A 134 -13.64 -2.55 -4.71
C GLN A 134 -14.25 -3.80 -4.08
N ARG A 135 -13.41 -4.79 -3.70
CA ARG A 135 -13.90 -6.06 -3.15
C ARG A 135 -13.91 -6.14 -1.62
N SER A 136 -13.37 -5.15 -0.92
CA SER A 136 -13.13 -5.19 0.52
C SER A 136 -14.41 -5.39 1.35
N VAL A 137 -15.50 -4.71 0.98
CA VAL A 137 -16.77 -4.82 1.67
C VAL A 137 -17.44 -6.17 1.38
N GLU A 138 -17.50 -6.56 0.11
CA GLU A 138 -18.13 -7.83 -0.29
C GLU A 138 -17.40 -9.04 0.32
N LYS A 139 -16.07 -9.00 0.29
CA LYS A 139 -15.24 -10.14 0.71
C LYS A 139 -15.06 -10.23 2.22
N PHE A 140 -14.90 -9.08 2.90
CA PHE A 140 -14.50 -9.05 4.32
C PHE A 140 -15.41 -8.22 5.21
N SER A 141 -16.40 -7.48 4.66
CA SER A 141 -17.21 -6.48 5.36
C SER A 141 -16.37 -5.33 5.97
N PHE A 142 -15.23 -5.00 5.34
CA PHE A 142 -14.32 -3.95 5.76
C PHE A 142 -14.19 -2.85 4.71
N PRO A 143 -14.88 -1.71 4.82
CA PRO A 143 -14.48 -0.50 4.12
C PRO A 143 -13.11 -0.03 4.62
N TYR A 144 -12.15 0.17 3.71
CA TYR A 144 -10.84 0.73 4.03
C TYR A 144 -10.92 2.25 3.98
N VAL A 145 -11.32 2.86 5.11
CA VAL A 145 -11.65 4.31 5.17
C VAL A 145 -10.43 5.20 5.37
N GLU A 146 -9.31 4.64 5.81
CA GLU A 146 -8.04 5.33 5.92
C GLU A 146 -6.94 4.54 5.22
N MET A 147 -6.18 5.21 4.36
CA MET A 147 -5.08 4.63 3.61
C MET A 147 -3.75 5.23 4.06
N LEU A 148 -2.99 4.48 4.84
CA LEU A 148 -1.61 4.80 5.18
C LEU A 148 -0.71 4.36 4.02
N SER A 149 -0.13 5.30 3.31
CA SER A 149 0.72 5.03 2.14
C SER A 149 1.84 6.05 2.00
N ASP A 150 2.72 5.86 1.02
CA ASP A 150 3.74 6.84 0.66
C ASP A 150 3.14 8.17 0.22
N GLY A 151 3.90 9.27 0.45
CA GLY A 151 3.44 10.64 0.25
C GLY A 151 2.98 10.99 -1.17
N ASP A 152 3.50 10.33 -2.19
CA ASP A 152 3.09 10.50 -3.59
C ASP A 152 2.31 9.27 -4.07
N SER A 153 1.11 9.09 -3.53
CA SER A 153 0.37 7.89 -3.88
C SER A 153 -0.59 8.12 -5.04
N ALA A 154 -0.13 7.77 -6.21
CA ALA A 154 -0.97 7.55 -7.37
C ALA A 154 -2.04 6.47 -7.10
N ALA A 155 -1.74 5.51 -6.23
CA ALA A 155 -2.67 4.51 -5.73
C ALA A 155 -3.84 5.13 -4.95
N TYR A 156 -3.57 6.05 -4.00
CA TYR A 156 -4.62 6.75 -3.27
C TYR A 156 -5.56 7.51 -4.21
N LYS A 157 -4.99 8.27 -5.17
CA LYS A 157 -5.79 8.98 -6.17
C LYS A 157 -6.64 8.02 -6.98
N ALA A 158 -6.08 6.91 -7.45
CA ALA A 158 -6.79 5.91 -8.24
C ALA A 158 -7.96 5.27 -7.47
N VAL A 159 -7.82 5.09 -6.15
CA VAL A 159 -8.89 4.61 -5.27
C VAL A 159 -9.97 5.67 -5.09
N CYS A 160 -9.61 6.93 -4.86
CA CYS A 160 -10.59 8.02 -4.76
C CYS A 160 -11.38 8.19 -6.07
N ASP A 161 -10.71 8.09 -7.22
CA ASP A 161 -11.34 8.26 -8.54
C ASP A 161 -12.43 7.21 -8.82
N ILE A 162 -12.33 6.00 -8.26
CA ILE A 162 -13.36 4.94 -8.41
C ILE A 162 -14.47 5.00 -7.37
N ALA A 163 -14.33 5.81 -6.31
CA ALA A 163 -15.29 5.97 -5.22
C ALA A 163 -15.93 4.65 -4.74
N PRO A 164 -15.14 3.66 -4.24
CA PRO A 164 -15.59 2.29 -4.02
C PRO A 164 -16.70 2.16 -2.97
N TYR A 165 -16.86 3.16 -2.13
CA TYR A 165 -17.83 3.22 -1.04
C TYR A 165 -18.86 4.36 -1.21
N GLY A 166 -19.09 4.82 -2.47
CA GLY A 166 -19.98 5.92 -2.77
C GLY A 166 -19.51 7.25 -2.18
N GLU A 167 -20.35 7.88 -1.34
CA GLU A 167 -20.03 9.18 -0.73
C GLU A 167 -19.07 9.09 0.46
N LYS A 168 -18.73 7.89 0.93
CA LYS A 168 -17.81 7.72 2.06
C LYS A 168 -16.40 8.13 1.66
N VAL A 169 -15.87 9.14 2.35
CA VAL A 169 -14.54 9.69 2.07
C VAL A 169 -13.46 8.73 2.58
N ILE A 170 -12.47 8.48 1.76
CA ILE A 170 -11.26 7.76 2.14
C ILE A 170 -10.20 8.78 2.52
N ASN A 171 -9.69 8.71 3.74
CA ASN A 171 -8.66 9.61 4.23
C ASN A 171 -7.27 9.07 3.93
N LYS A 172 -6.37 9.97 3.50
CA LYS A 172 -4.96 9.63 3.34
C LYS A 172 -4.20 9.90 4.61
N LEU A 173 -3.51 8.89 5.12
CA LEU A 173 -2.57 9.02 6.21
C LEU A 173 -1.13 8.98 5.68
N GLU A 174 -0.28 9.85 6.21
CA GLU A 174 1.14 9.89 5.86
C GLU A 174 1.97 9.04 6.83
N CYS A 175 2.80 8.16 6.28
CA CYS A 175 3.72 7.36 7.09
C CYS A 175 4.85 8.25 7.65
N VAL A 176 4.97 8.33 8.97
CA VAL A 176 6.03 9.11 9.64
C VAL A 176 7.43 8.65 9.23
N ASN A 177 7.63 7.36 8.98
CA ASN A 177 8.92 6.84 8.51
C ASN A 177 9.27 7.35 7.11
N HIS A 178 8.28 7.54 6.23
CA HIS A 178 8.50 8.12 4.90
C HIS A 178 8.75 9.64 4.99
N ALA A 179 8.02 10.35 5.84
CA ALA A 179 8.29 11.76 6.13
C ALA A 179 9.72 11.95 6.66
N HIS A 180 10.15 11.11 7.61
CA HIS A 180 11.51 11.07 8.15
C HIS A 180 12.57 10.82 7.06
N LYS A 181 12.40 9.80 6.21
CA LYS A 181 13.32 9.51 5.09
C LYS A 181 13.38 10.66 4.08
N ARG A 182 12.24 11.26 3.72
CA ARG A 182 12.19 12.42 2.80
C ARG A 182 12.96 13.61 3.37
N MET A 183 12.81 13.91 4.67
CA MET A 183 13.58 14.97 5.34
C MET A 183 15.07 14.73 5.22
N GLY A 184 15.57 13.53 5.53
CA GLY A 184 16.99 13.20 5.39
C GLY A 184 17.49 13.32 3.96
N THR A 185 16.71 12.86 2.98
CA THR A 185 17.05 12.99 1.55
C THR A 185 17.16 14.46 1.13
N ALA A 186 16.20 15.31 1.57
CA ALA A 186 16.21 16.74 1.27
C ALA A 186 17.42 17.45 1.89
N LEU A 187 17.76 17.13 3.15
CA LEU A 187 18.95 17.70 3.82
C LEU A 187 20.24 17.33 3.10
N ARG A 188 20.42 16.07 2.71
CA ARG A 188 21.62 15.61 1.99
C ARG A 188 21.70 16.23 0.59
N LYS A 189 20.57 16.38 -0.10
CA LYS A 189 20.51 17.09 -1.38
C LYS A 189 20.95 18.54 -1.22
N LEU A 190 20.36 19.27 -0.24
CA LEU A 190 20.72 20.65 0.07
C LEU A 190 22.20 20.78 0.41
N ALA A 191 22.73 19.91 1.26
CA ALA A 191 24.17 19.91 1.61
C ALA A 191 25.08 19.78 0.38
N LYS A 192 24.67 19.00 -0.62
CA LYS A 192 25.42 18.77 -1.86
C LYS A 192 25.30 19.96 -2.83
N GLU A 193 24.10 20.45 -3.07
CA GLU A 193 23.81 21.52 -4.04
C GLU A 193 24.37 22.86 -3.57
N GLU A 194 24.12 23.24 -2.34
CA GLU A 194 24.59 24.49 -1.73
C GLU A 194 26.02 24.40 -1.18
N ARG A 195 26.71 23.27 -1.40
CA ARG A 195 28.08 23.02 -0.90
C ARG A 195 28.26 23.18 0.61
N LEU A 196 27.16 23.05 1.38
CA LEU A 196 27.15 23.17 2.84
C LEU A 196 27.91 22.03 3.55
N GLY A 197 28.29 21.00 2.83
CA GLY A 197 29.14 19.90 3.31
C GLY A 197 30.63 20.18 3.30
N ARG A 198 31.11 21.32 2.76
CA ARG A 198 32.55 21.67 2.68
C ARG A 198 33.10 22.14 4.04
N ARG A 199 34.42 22.31 4.15
CA ARG A 199 35.13 22.71 5.41
C ARG A 199 34.64 24.09 5.88
N GLY A 200 34.35 24.23 7.19
CA GLY A 200 33.99 25.49 7.83
C GLY A 200 32.93 25.37 8.93
N VAL A 201 32.65 26.48 9.61
CA VAL A 201 31.59 26.63 10.60
C VAL A 201 30.24 26.60 9.85
N GLY A 202 29.24 25.98 10.43
CA GLY A 202 27.90 25.83 9.80
C GLY A 202 27.74 24.68 8.79
N ARG A 203 28.77 23.83 8.68
CA ARG A 203 28.78 22.68 7.79
C ARG A 203 27.67 21.66 8.13
N LEU A 204 26.85 21.31 7.14
CA LEU A 204 25.87 20.26 7.25
C LEU A 204 26.54 18.89 6.96
N THR A 205 27.01 18.24 8.03
CA THR A 205 27.63 16.89 7.95
C THR A 205 26.58 15.81 7.92
N GLU A 206 26.96 14.58 7.54
CA GLU A 206 26.07 13.41 7.58
C GLU A 206 25.45 13.21 8.97
N ASN A 207 26.27 13.27 10.02
CA ASN A 207 25.79 13.16 11.41
C ASN A 207 24.78 14.26 11.78
N LYS A 208 24.97 15.49 11.27
CA LYS A 208 24.00 16.57 11.49
C LYS A 208 22.70 16.33 10.70
N CYS A 209 22.79 15.83 9.47
CA CYS A 209 21.62 15.43 8.71
C CYS A 209 20.83 14.35 9.46
N ASP A 210 21.50 13.34 9.99
CA ASP A 210 20.85 12.27 10.77
C ASP A 210 20.24 12.80 12.07
N SER A 211 20.94 13.68 12.77
CA SER A 211 20.39 14.31 13.99
C SER A 211 19.14 15.13 13.69
N LEU A 212 19.17 16.01 12.69
CA LEU A 212 18.02 16.81 12.28
C LEU A 212 16.86 15.95 11.80
N GLN A 213 17.15 14.90 11.07
CA GLN A 213 16.17 13.92 10.61
C GLN A 213 15.47 13.23 11.80
N ASN A 214 16.22 12.86 12.83
CA ASN A 214 15.69 12.24 14.05
C ASN A 214 14.90 13.24 14.91
N PHE A 215 15.36 14.48 15.04
CA PHE A 215 14.59 15.55 15.71
C PHE A 215 13.25 15.79 15.03
N TYR A 216 13.25 15.86 13.70
CA TYR A 216 12.00 16.02 12.92
C TYR A 216 11.01 14.87 13.19
N ARG A 217 11.50 13.63 13.18
CA ARG A 217 10.67 12.46 13.54
C ARG A 217 10.13 12.55 14.97
N GLY A 218 10.99 12.90 15.92
CA GLY A 218 10.62 13.07 17.33
C GLY A 218 9.60 14.21 17.52
N ALA A 219 9.77 15.32 16.80
CA ALA A 219 8.83 16.45 16.82
C ALA A 219 7.40 16.02 16.38
N ILE A 220 7.30 15.12 15.41
CA ILE A 220 6.01 14.57 14.99
C ILE A 220 5.46 13.62 16.05
N LEU A 221 6.19 12.57 16.41
CA LEU A 221 5.69 11.47 17.25
C LEU A 221 5.33 11.91 18.68
N ASN A 222 6.16 12.78 19.27
CA ASN A 222 5.99 13.20 20.67
C ASN A 222 4.89 14.26 20.87
N ASN A 223 4.29 14.75 19.79
CA ASN A 223 3.28 15.80 19.86
C ASN A 223 1.93 15.37 19.27
N ILE A 224 1.74 14.11 18.94
CA ILE A 224 0.43 13.58 18.55
C ILE A 224 -0.49 13.56 19.78
N PRO A 225 -1.76 14.00 19.66
CA PRO A 225 -2.44 14.53 18.45
C PRO A 225 -2.39 16.06 18.29
N ASN A 226 -1.56 16.78 19.04
CA ASN A 226 -1.59 18.26 19.12
C ASN A 226 -0.82 18.89 17.96
N MET A 227 -1.54 19.38 16.93
CA MET A 227 -0.96 19.97 15.73
C MET A 227 -0.13 21.23 15.99
N ASP A 228 -0.53 22.08 16.93
CA ASP A 228 0.19 23.35 17.21
C ASP A 228 1.52 23.05 17.93
N LYS A 229 1.51 22.15 18.89
CA LYS A 229 2.74 21.66 19.53
C LYS A 229 3.66 20.97 18.52
N MET A 230 3.10 20.15 17.64
CA MET A 230 3.87 19.50 16.58
C MET A 230 4.54 20.52 15.66
N ARG A 231 3.81 21.51 15.16
CA ARG A 231 4.37 22.61 14.35
C ARG A 231 5.48 23.33 15.07
N SER A 232 5.25 23.73 16.31
CA SER A 232 6.26 24.43 17.12
C SER A 232 7.52 23.57 17.31
N ALA A 233 7.38 22.27 17.59
CA ALA A 233 8.50 21.35 17.74
C ALA A 233 9.26 21.13 16.42
N VAL A 234 8.57 21.05 15.28
CA VAL A 234 9.21 20.97 13.95
C VAL A 234 10.01 22.24 13.66
N TRP A 235 9.45 23.43 13.93
CA TRP A 235 10.19 24.68 13.77
C TRP A 235 11.40 24.77 14.73
N ALA A 236 11.26 24.33 15.96
CA ALA A 236 12.35 24.29 16.93
C ALA A 236 13.53 23.43 16.44
N SER A 237 13.29 22.38 15.65
CA SER A 237 14.36 21.54 15.10
C SER A 237 15.31 22.26 14.14
N LEU A 238 14.93 23.46 13.66
CA LEU A 238 15.81 24.29 12.81
C LEU A 238 16.80 25.12 13.61
N PHE A 239 16.64 25.23 14.94
CA PHE A 239 17.48 26.07 15.81
C PHE A 239 18.47 25.23 16.66
N HIS A 240 18.47 23.92 16.50
CA HIS A 240 19.39 22.97 17.12
C HIS A 240 20.41 22.43 16.10
#